data_7f86db4cb5774efdda1a3751584930f3
#
_entry.id   7f86db4cb5774efdda1a3751584930f3
#
_cell.length_a   1.000
_cell.length_b   1.000
_cell.length_c   1.000
_cell.angle_alpha   90.00
_cell.angle_beta   90.00
_cell.angle_gamma   90.00
#
_symmetry.space_group_name_H-M   'P 1'
#
loop_
_entity.id
_entity.type
_entity.pdbx_description
1 polymer ?
#
loop_
_entity_poly.entity_id
_entity_poly.type
_entity_poly.pdbx_seq_one_letter_code
_entity_poly.pdbx_strand_id
1 'polypeptide(L)'
;MVSRRAFLAGSAGLAALPTLATLAACGESGTTFERMRASGVARIGIAGERPYGYLNGDGAVTGEAPTVARAVLADLGVGGIEAVQVPFARLLTGLLDGQYDLVAAGTTITPSRCARVAFSRPDFLAPLAFLVPEGNPQGLRTLGGASRSRTRLGVLEGSAEQDYALAAGVSPTAITTYDGQSTLYRAVANGEVPAAVLTRLSLLDEQSRNPGSRLQVTPGFAPSTTPTGEPVYPVGAFAFRPADTDLVVAFDTALTDLQTSGRWLETVRPFGFDDENLPPAGLTTAQLCTS
;
A
#
# COMPACT_ATOMS: atom_id res chain seq x y z
N MET A 1 -27.28 -89.02 -8.43
CA MET A 1 -26.17 -89.96 -8.19
C MET A 1 -24.97 -89.12 -7.76
N VAL A 2 -24.64 -89.17 -6.50
CA VAL A 2 -23.38 -89.57 -5.85
C VAL A 2 -22.15 -88.82 -6.41
N SER A 3 -21.29 -88.13 -5.66
CA SER A 3 -20.66 -88.43 -4.37
C SER A 3 -19.88 -87.27 -3.84
N ARG A 4 -19.84 -87.15 -2.54
CA ARG A 4 -18.97 -86.32 -1.69
C ARG A 4 -17.48 -86.61 -1.92
N ARG A 5 -16.63 -85.60 -1.75
CA ARG A 5 -15.44 -85.75 -0.88
C ARG A 5 -14.90 -84.41 -0.52
N ALA A 6 -14.77 -84.13 0.75
CA ALA A 6 -14.11 -83.04 1.43
C ALA A 6 -12.60 -83.25 1.38
N PHE A 7 -11.85 -82.12 1.30
CA PHE A 7 -10.47 -82.05 1.78
C PHE A 7 -10.23 -80.69 2.51
N LEU A 8 -9.94 -80.86 3.78
CA LEU A 8 -9.43 -79.89 4.71
C LEU A 8 -7.91 -79.65 4.45
N ALA A 9 -7.44 -78.42 4.44
CA ALA A 9 -6.12 -78.01 4.85
C ALA A 9 -6.05 -76.47 4.58
N GLY A 10 -5.87 -75.71 5.53
CA GLY A 10 -4.66 -75.31 6.14
C GLY A 10 -4.64 -73.78 6.14
N SER A 11 -5.03 -73.14 7.24
CA SER A 11 -4.95 -71.72 7.55
C SER A 11 -3.47 -71.22 7.59
N ALA A 12 -3.13 -70.25 6.81
CA ALA A 12 -1.97 -69.34 7.07
C ALA A 12 -2.50 -67.97 7.04
N GLY A 13 -2.77 -67.42 8.22
CA GLY A 13 -3.13 -66.00 8.36
C GLY A 13 -1.91 -65.12 8.18
N LEU A 14 -1.89 -64.36 7.10
CA LEU A 14 -1.03 -63.17 6.99
C LEU A 14 -1.78 -62.01 7.63
N ALA A 15 -1.35 -61.61 8.83
CA ALA A 15 -1.75 -60.37 9.46
C ALA A 15 -1.12 -59.20 8.67
N ALA A 16 -1.91 -58.55 7.83
CA ALA A 16 -1.54 -57.27 7.22
C ALA A 16 -1.70 -56.19 8.30
N LEU A 17 -0.58 -55.72 8.83
CA LEU A 17 -0.52 -54.52 9.63
C LEU A 17 -0.85 -53.31 8.72
N PRO A 18 -1.85 -52.46 9.09
CA PRO A 18 -2.04 -51.21 8.39
C PRO A 18 -0.89 -50.28 8.78
N THR A 19 0.03 -50.03 7.85
CA THR A 19 0.94 -48.87 7.93
C THR A 19 0.08 -47.61 7.88
N LEU A 20 -0.17 -47.01 9.05
CA LEU A 20 -0.60 -45.61 9.13
C LEU A 20 0.52 -44.78 8.53
N ALA A 21 0.37 -44.42 7.26
CA ALA A 21 1.10 -43.30 6.68
C ALA A 21 0.59 -42.04 7.38
N THR A 22 1.31 -41.60 8.41
CA THR A 22 1.17 -40.24 8.92
C THR A 22 1.53 -39.30 7.77
N LEU A 23 0.50 -38.78 7.10
CA LEU A 23 0.62 -37.57 6.33
C LEU A 23 1.10 -36.48 7.32
N ALA A 24 2.41 -36.32 7.42
CA ALA A 24 3.00 -35.10 7.97
C ALA A 24 2.47 -33.98 7.08
N ALA A 25 1.41 -33.30 7.54
CA ALA A 25 1.08 -31.98 7.05
C ALA A 25 2.33 -31.14 7.34
N CYS A 26 3.16 -30.94 6.33
CA CYS A 26 4.16 -29.89 6.32
C CYS A 26 3.37 -28.56 6.34
N GLY A 27 2.86 -28.19 7.53
CA GLY A 27 2.60 -26.80 7.81
C GLY A 27 3.94 -26.10 7.67
N GLU A 28 4.03 -25.13 6.78
CA GLU A 28 5.22 -24.27 6.69
C GLU A 28 5.43 -23.61 8.06
N SER A 29 6.25 -24.28 8.89
CA SER A 29 6.65 -23.81 10.19
C SER A 29 7.75 -22.78 10.01
N GLY A 30 7.37 -21.51 9.93
CA GLY A 30 8.31 -20.40 9.82
C GLY A 30 7.59 -19.07 9.79
N THR A 31 8.27 -18.02 10.24
CA THR A 31 7.74 -16.64 10.13
C THR A 31 7.65 -16.23 8.66
N THR A 32 6.91 -15.16 8.38
CA THR A 32 6.86 -14.58 7.03
C THR A 32 8.26 -14.25 6.52
N PHE A 33 9.10 -13.70 7.39
CA PHE A 33 10.46 -13.31 7.03
C PHE A 33 11.33 -14.55 6.68
N GLU A 34 11.24 -15.62 7.46
CA GLU A 34 11.96 -16.86 7.18
C GLU A 34 11.54 -17.47 5.82
N ARG A 35 10.24 -17.49 5.53
CA ARG A 35 9.72 -17.96 4.23
C ARG A 35 10.23 -17.13 3.07
N MET A 36 10.21 -15.79 3.19
CA MET A 36 10.74 -14.88 2.16
C MET A 36 12.23 -15.12 1.93
N ARG A 37 13.03 -15.31 2.98
CA ARG A 37 14.46 -15.61 2.86
C ARG A 37 14.71 -16.99 2.24
N ALA A 38 13.92 -17.98 2.60
CA ALA A 38 14.07 -19.34 2.08
C ALA A 38 13.70 -19.43 0.59
N SER A 39 12.65 -18.72 0.16
CA SER A 39 12.23 -18.66 -1.25
C SER A 39 13.05 -17.66 -2.08
N GLY A 40 13.70 -16.69 -1.43
CA GLY A 40 14.36 -15.56 -2.09
C GLY A 40 13.39 -14.53 -2.69
N VAL A 41 12.08 -14.64 -2.44
CA VAL A 41 11.03 -13.80 -3.04
C VAL A 41 10.08 -13.26 -1.98
N ALA A 42 9.72 -11.98 -2.09
CA ALA A 42 8.66 -11.32 -1.36
C ALA A 42 7.46 -11.04 -2.27
N ARG A 43 6.25 -11.35 -1.82
CA ARG A 43 5.01 -10.93 -2.49
C ARG A 43 4.60 -9.59 -1.91
N ILE A 44 4.38 -8.59 -2.78
CA ILE A 44 3.99 -7.25 -2.37
C ILE A 44 2.63 -6.86 -2.93
N GLY A 45 1.79 -6.20 -2.11
CA GLY A 45 0.55 -5.60 -2.57
C GLY A 45 0.79 -4.19 -3.12
N ILE A 46 0.29 -3.91 -4.32
CA ILE A 46 0.33 -2.59 -4.96
C ILE A 46 -1.06 -2.17 -5.43
N ALA A 47 -1.29 -0.86 -5.61
CA ALA A 47 -2.59 -0.32 -6.00
C ALA A 47 -2.70 0.12 -7.47
N GLY A 48 -1.60 0.13 -8.21
CA GLY A 48 -1.57 0.73 -9.55
C GLY A 48 -1.55 2.26 -9.52
N GLU A 49 -1.38 2.88 -8.37
CA GLU A 49 -1.28 4.33 -8.21
C GLU A 49 0.16 4.80 -8.45
N ARG A 50 0.31 5.68 -9.44
CA ARG A 50 1.60 6.32 -9.76
C ARG A 50 1.78 7.60 -8.94
N PRO A 51 3.00 7.89 -8.51
CA PRO A 51 4.26 7.18 -8.76
C PRO A 51 4.59 6.10 -7.72
N TYR A 52 3.66 5.73 -6.82
CA TYR A 52 3.91 4.89 -5.64
C TYR A 52 4.16 3.42 -5.97
N GLY A 53 3.16 2.69 -6.51
CA GLY A 53 3.31 1.27 -6.79
C GLY A 53 2.41 0.82 -7.93
N TYR A 54 3.00 0.44 -9.07
CA TYR A 54 2.26 0.13 -10.30
C TYR A 54 3.03 -0.85 -11.20
N LEU A 55 2.34 -1.37 -12.22
CA LEU A 55 2.96 -2.12 -13.30
C LEU A 55 3.27 -1.17 -14.46
N ASN A 56 4.47 -1.26 -15.02
CA ASN A 56 4.85 -0.50 -16.21
C ASN A 56 4.23 -1.10 -17.49
N GLY A 57 4.55 -0.53 -18.66
CA GLY A 57 4.03 -1.00 -19.94
C GLY A 57 4.38 -2.44 -20.31
N ASP A 58 5.46 -2.97 -19.72
CA ASP A 58 5.94 -4.34 -19.93
C ASP A 58 5.39 -5.32 -18.88
N GLY A 59 4.53 -4.83 -17.96
CA GLY A 59 3.99 -5.62 -16.86
C GLY A 59 4.95 -5.80 -15.68
N ALA A 60 6.10 -5.14 -15.67
CA ALA A 60 7.05 -5.20 -14.56
C ALA A 60 6.63 -4.24 -13.43
N VAL A 61 6.77 -4.72 -12.19
CA VAL A 61 6.49 -3.90 -11.00
C VAL A 61 7.53 -2.80 -10.82
N THR A 62 7.05 -1.59 -10.62
CA THR A 62 7.85 -0.37 -10.47
C THR A 62 7.11 0.66 -9.62
N GLY A 63 7.73 1.81 -9.39
CA GLY A 63 7.25 2.87 -8.54
C GLY A 63 8.15 3.06 -7.34
N GLU A 64 7.90 4.11 -6.59
CA GLU A 64 8.69 4.46 -5.41
C GLU A 64 8.71 3.30 -4.41
N ALA A 65 7.55 2.86 -3.88
CA ALA A 65 7.48 1.87 -2.83
C ALA A 65 8.01 0.48 -3.24
N PRO A 66 7.70 -0.10 -4.41
CA PRO A 66 8.33 -1.34 -4.86
C PRO A 66 9.84 -1.23 -5.04
N THR A 67 10.37 -0.06 -5.42
CA THR A 67 11.81 0.12 -5.65
C THR A 67 12.56 0.26 -4.32
N VAL A 68 12.00 1.00 -3.36
CA VAL A 68 12.51 1.05 -1.98
C VAL A 68 12.42 -0.34 -1.32
N ALA A 69 11.27 -1.02 -1.42
CA ALA A 69 11.12 -2.38 -0.89
C ALA A 69 12.17 -3.34 -1.45
N ARG A 70 12.46 -3.28 -2.76
CA ARG A 70 13.48 -4.11 -3.40
C ARG A 70 14.86 -3.84 -2.83
N ALA A 71 15.23 -2.57 -2.63
CA ALA A 71 16.52 -2.21 -2.07
C ALA A 71 16.66 -2.71 -0.62
N VAL A 72 15.65 -2.47 0.22
CA VAL A 72 15.61 -2.92 1.62
C VAL A 72 15.65 -4.44 1.72
N LEU A 73 14.82 -5.14 0.94
CA LEU A 73 14.72 -6.60 0.98
C LEU A 73 15.99 -7.29 0.45
N ALA A 74 16.66 -6.70 -0.52
CA ALA A 74 17.95 -7.21 -1.01
C ALA A 74 19.01 -7.19 0.11
N ASP A 75 19.07 -6.12 0.90
CA ASP A 75 19.97 -6.02 2.07
C ASP A 75 19.61 -7.06 3.16
N LEU A 76 18.38 -7.58 3.16
CA LEU A 76 17.89 -8.64 4.05
C LEU A 76 18.02 -10.07 3.47
N GLY A 77 18.61 -10.22 2.28
CA GLY A 77 18.80 -11.51 1.62
C GLY A 77 17.59 -12.01 0.81
N VAL A 78 16.62 -11.12 0.47
CA VAL A 78 15.45 -11.42 -0.37
C VAL A 78 15.61 -10.67 -1.70
N GLY A 79 16.02 -11.36 -2.76
CA GLY A 79 16.39 -10.72 -4.04
C GLY A 79 15.25 -10.51 -5.02
N GLY A 80 14.13 -11.23 -4.86
CA GLY A 80 12.98 -11.19 -5.77
C GLY A 80 11.75 -10.50 -5.18
N ILE A 81 10.98 -9.84 -6.06
CA ILE A 81 9.67 -9.27 -5.72
C ILE A 81 8.64 -9.72 -6.75
N GLU A 82 7.52 -10.24 -6.26
CA GLU A 82 6.29 -10.49 -7.03
C GLU A 82 5.20 -9.53 -6.56
N ALA A 83 4.51 -8.87 -7.51
CA ALA A 83 3.47 -7.92 -7.18
C ALA A 83 2.07 -8.49 -7.40
N VAL A 84 1.19 -8.23 -6.45
CA VAL A 84 -0.25 -8.45 -6.54
C VAL A 84 -0.93 -7.08 -6.60
N GLN A 85 -1.48 -6.72 -7.75
CA GLN A 85 -2.20 -5.46 -7.90
C GLN A 85 -3.67 -5.63 -7.55
N VAL A 86 -4.15 -4.80 -6.62
CA VAL A 86 -5.54 -4.76 -6.16
C VAL A 86 -6.01 -3.31 -6.07
N PRO A 87 -7.33 -3.03 -6.07
CA PRO A 87 -7.83 -1.69 -5.73
C PRO A 87 -7.29 -1.20 -4.38
N PHE A 88 -6.99 0.09 -4.25
CA PHE A 88 -6.38 0.67 -3.04
C PHE A 88 -7.13 0.30 -1.75
N ALA A 89 -8.46 0.36 -1.76
CA ALA A 89 -9.32 -0.01 -0.64
C ALA A 89 -9.16 -1.48 -0.19
N ARG A 90 -8.59 -2.36 -1.03
CA ARG A 90 -8.39 -3.79 -0.75
C ARG A 90 -7.00 -4.12 -0.19
N LEU A 91 -6.06 -3.18 -0.21
CA LEU A 91 -4.67 -3.44 0.16
C LEU A 91 -4.52 -4.02 1.57
N LEU A 92 -5.11 -3.40 2.58
CA LEU A 92 -4.94 -3.87 3.97
C LEU A 92 -5.71 -5.17 4.23
N THR A 93 -6.85 -5.38 3.59
CA THR A 93 -7.60 -6.64 3.70
C THR A 93 -6.83 -7.78 3.05
N GLY A 94 -6.32 -7.60 1.83
CA GLY A 94 -5.50 -8.60 1.15
C GLY A 94 -4.22 -8.96 1.92
N LEU A 95 -3.60 -7.99 2.60
CA LEU A 95 -2.47 -8.25 3.50
C LEU A 95 -2.86 -9.16 4.66
N LEU A 96 -3.97 -8.86 5.34
CA LEU A 96 -4.47 -9.63 6.47
C LEU A 96 -4.92 -11.03 6.05
N ASP A 97 -5.45 -11.18 4.85
CA ASP A 97 -5.84 -12.45 4.24
C ASP A 97 -4.63 -13.25 3.71
N GLY A 98 -3.40 -12.74 3.84
CA GLY A 98 -2.17 -13.43 3.41
C GLY A 98 -1.95 -13.50 1.89
N GLN A 99 -2.62 -12.65 1.10
CA GLN A 99 -2.44 -12.60 -0.35
C GLN A 99 -1.04 -12.15 -0.74
N TYR A 100 -0.38 -11.36 0.10
CA TYR A 100 0.99 -10.88 -0.02
C TYR A 100 1.63 -10.70 1.36
N ASP A 101 2.92 -10.48 1.38
CA ASP A 101 3.73 -10.44 2.60
C ASP A 101 3.82 -9.03 3.19
N LEU A 102 3.80 -8.00 2.35
CA LEU A 102 3.74 -6.59 2.75
C LEU A 102 3.01 -5.75 1.70
N VAL A 103 2.58 -4.56 2.09
CA VAL A 103 2.02 -3.54 1.17
C VAL A 103 3.12 -2.55 0.82
N ALA A 104 3.34 -2.34 -0.48
CA ALA A 104 4.28 -1.37 -1.06
C ALA A 104 3.55 -0.47 -2.07
N ALA A 105 2.73 0.47 -1.57
CA ALA A 105 1.77 1.24 -2.37
C ALA A 105 1.59 2.69 -1.88
N GLY A 106 2.55 3.25 -1.17
CA GLY A 106 2.43 4.62 -0.64
C GLY A 106 1.35 4.78 0.42
N THR A 107 1.16 3.78 1.27
CA THR A 107 0.08 3.76 2.26
C THR A 107 0.34 4.73 3.39
N THR A 108 -0.49 5.76 3.53
CA THR A 108 -0.41 6.75 4.61
C THR A 108 -0.64 6.11 5.98
N ILE A 109 0.21 6.41 6.95
CA ILE A 109 0.03 6.03 8.35
C ILE A 109 -1.14 6.84 8.92
N THR A 110 -2.15 6.18 9.47
CA THR A 110 -3.27 6.80 10.19
C THR A 110 -3.62 5.96 11.42
N PRO A 111 -4.18 6.56 12.49
CA PRO A 111 -4.59 5.80 13.68
C PRO A 111 -5.54 4.64 13.36
N SER A 112 -6.49 4.85 12.47
CA SER A 112 -7.46 3.83 12.05
C SER A 112 -6.80 2.63 11.34
N ARG A 113 -5.75 2.87 10.57
CA ARG A 113 -4.97 1.81 9.90
C ARG A 113 -4.01 1.12 10.88
N CYS A 114 -3.37 1.88 11.79
CA CYS A 114 -2.51 1.33 12.85
C CYS A 114 -3.24 0.34 13.77
N ALA A 115 -4.55 0.52 13.97
CA ALA A 115 -5.37 -0.42 14.74
C ALA A 115 -5.52 -1.79 14.04
N ARG A 116 -5.15 -1.92 12.78
CA ARG A 116 -5.36 -3.13 11.96
C ARG A 116 -4.06 -3.78 11.49
N VAL A 117 -3.04 -2.99 11.21
CA VAL A 117 -1.78 -3.44 10.61
C VAL A 117 -0.60 -2.80 11.34
N ALA A 118 0.58 -3.42 11.23
CA ALA A 118 1.84 -2.81 11.61
C ALA A 118 2.38 -1.99 10.43
N PHE A 119 3.00 -0.84 10.71
CA PHE A 119 3.70 -0.04 9.72
C PHE A 119 5.20 -0.07 9.98
N SER A 120 5.97 0.05 8.91
CA SER A 120 7.39 0.39 9.01
C SER A 120 7.58 1.78 9.64
N ARG A 121 8.81 2.14 9.90
CA ARG A 121 9.17 3.54 10.09
C ARG A 121 8.67 4.39 8.90
N PRO A 122 8.47 5.71 9.08
CA PRO A 122 8.13 6.62 7.99
C PRO A 122 9.08 6.48 6.79
N ASP A 123 8.51 6.30 5.60
CA ASP A 123 9.27 6.19 4.36
C ASP A 123 9.37 7.53 3.65
N PHE A 124 8.23 8.18 3.42
CA PHE A 124 8.18 9.49 2.79
C PHE A 124 7.05 10.34 3.38
N LEU A 125 7.08 11.64 3.11
CA LEU A 125 5.94 12.52 3.28
C LEU A 125 5.55 13.17 1.94
N ALA A 126 4.25 13.43 1.75
CA ALA A 126 3.77 14.07 0.53
C ALA A 126 2.61 15.03 0.82
N PRO A 127 2.70 16.30 0.39
CA PRO A 127 1.58 17.23 0.49
C PRO A 127 0.41 16.75 -0.35
N LEU A 128 -0.81 17.09 0.07
CA LEU A 128 -2.01 16.96 -0.75
C LEU A 128 -2.07 18.09 -1.78
N ALA A 129 -2.80 17.85 -2.87
CA ALA A 129 -3.18 18.90 -3.82
C ALA A 129 -4.57 18.64 -4.38
N PHE A 130 -5.16 19.66 -4.96
CA PHE A 130 -6.38 19.49 -5.76
C PHE A 130 -6.02 19.37 -7.24
N LEU A 131 -6.73 18.50 -7.93
CA LEU A 131 -6.88 18.54 -9.38
C LEU A 131 -8.14 19.33 -9.69
N VAL A 132 -8.00 20.39 -10.47
CA VAL A 132 -9.08 21.33 -10.78
C VAL A 132 -9.04 21.74 -12.26
N PRO A 133 -10.14 22.26 -12.85
CA PRO A 133 -10.07 22.95 -14.14
C PRO A 133 -9.04 24.09 -14.11
N GLU A 134 -8.45 24.38 -15.27
CA GLU A 134 -7.48 25.45 -15.45
C GLU A 134 -7.99 26.78 -14.87
N GLY A 135 -7.11 27.51 -14.18
CA GLY A 135 -7.44 28.74 -13.48
C GLY A 135 -8.08 28.55 -12.11
N ASN A 136 -8.30 27.29 -11.66
CA ASN A 136 -8.89 26.99 -10.34
C ASN A 136 -10.15 27.85 -10.05
N PRO A 137 -11.22 27.72 -10.82
CA PRO A 137 -12.38 28.64 -10.79
C PRO A 137 -13.08 28.70 -9.42
N GLN A 138 -12.89 27.69 -8.57
CA GLN A 138 -13.45 27.65 -7.22
C GLN A 138 -12.48 28.16 -6.14
N GLY A 139 -11.25 28.52 -6.51
CA GLY A 139 -10.23 29.04 -5.60
C GLY A 139 -9.82 28.05 -4.49
N LEU A 140 -9.85 26.75 -4.77
CA LEU A 140 -9.55 25.69 -3.80
C LEU A 140 -8.08 25.71 -3.40
N ARG A 141 -7.83 25.78 -2.08
CA ARG A 141 -6.49 25.79 -1.49
C ARG A 141 -6.36 24.83 -0.29
N THR A 142 -7.47 24.55 0.39
CA THR A 142 -7.51 23.68 1.58
C THR A 142 -8.81 22.91 1.62
N LEU A 143 -8.83 21.78 2.31
CA LEU A 143 -10.05 20.98 2.51
C LEU A 143 -11.15 21.76 3.24
N GLY A 144 -10.78 22.57 4.26
CA GLY A 144 -11.73 23.48 4.93
C GLY A 144 -12.30 24.53 3.98
N GLY A 145 -11.54 24.98 2.97
CA GLY A 145 -12.04 25.82 1.88
C GLY A 145 -13.09 25.12 1.05
N ALA A 146 -12.82 23.88 0.63
CA ALA A 146 -13.75 23.03 -0.13
C ALA A 146 -15.04 22.75 0.66
N SER A 147 -14.92 22.53 1.98
CA SER A 147 -16.08 22.37 2.88
C SER A 147 -16.97 23.63 2.91
N ARG A 148 -16.36 24.81 3.12
CA ARG A 148 -17.11 26.09 3.16
C ARG A 148 -17.80 26.42 1.83
N SER A 149 -17.15 26.14 0.72
CA SER A 149 -17.73 26.35 -0.63
C SER A 149 -18.70 25.26 -1.06
N ARG A 150 -18.86 24.22 -0.22
CA ARG A 150 -19.71 23.05 -0.52
C ARG A 150 -19.30 22.39 -1.86
N THR A 151 -18.03 22.40 -2.18
CA THR A 151 -17.50 21.79 -3.39
C THR A 151 -17.63 20.27 -3.31
N ARG A 152 -18.17 19.66 -4.35
CA ARG A 152 -18.08 18.19 -4.49
C ARG A 152 -16.65 17.79 -4.81
N LEU A 153 -16.15 16.78 -4.11
CA LEU A 153 -14.80 16.27 -4.27
C LEU A 153 -14.80 14.82 -4.73
N GLY A 154 -13.99 14.53 -5.74
CA GLY A 154 -13.56 13.18 -6.04
C GLY A 154 -12.40 12.78 -5.15
N VAL A 155 -12.42 11.56 -4.64
CA VAL A 155 -11.34 10.96 -3.84
C VAL A 155 -11.11 9.52 -4.28
N LEU A 156 -9.93 8.98 -4.00
CA LEU A 156 -9.68 7.54 -4.16
C LEU A 156 -10.36 6.78 -3.02
N GLU A 157 -11.08 5.71 -3.35
CA GLU A 157 -11.81 4.91 -2.35
C GLU A 157 -10.86 4.32 -1.31
N GLY A 158 -11.17 4.53 -0.02
CA GLY A 158 -10.36 4.07 1.10
C GLY A 158 -9.04 4.82 1.31
N SER A 159 -8.82 5.93 0.59
CA SER A 159 -7.63 6.77 0.76
C SER A 159 -7.71 7.61 2.04
N ALA A 160 -6.55 8.08 2.51
CA ALA A 160 -6.49 9.01 3.64
C ALA A 160 -7.10 10.38 3.30
N GLU A 161 -7.10 10.76 2.03
CA GLU A 161 -7.70 12.00 1.53
C GLU A 161 -9.21 12.03 1.78
N GLN A 162 -9.88 10.88 1.69
CA GLN A 162 -11.29 10.74 2.05
C GLN A 162 -11.51 11.08 3.53
N ASP A 163 -10.69 10.50 4.43
CA ASP A 163 -10.76 10.74 5.86
C ASP A 163 -10.45 12.20 6.20
N TYR A 164 -9.42 12.78 5.59
CA TYR A 164 -9.06 14.18 5.76
C TYR A 164 -10.16 15.13 5.29
N ALA A 165 -10.82 14.83 4.16
CA ALA A 165 -11.93 15.64 3.66
C ALA A 165 -13.11 15.62 4.64
N LEU A 166 -13.46 14.46 5.18
CA LEU A 166 -14.50 14.30 6.20
C LEU A 166 -14.14 15.05 7.48
N ALA A 167 -12.90 14.91 7.97
CA ALA A 167 -12.39 15.60 9.16
C ALA A 167 -12.41 17.13 8.99
N ALA A 168 -12.17 17.63 7.79
CA ALA A 168 -12.25 19.05 7.45
C ALA A 168 -13.68 19.57 7.28
N GLY A 169 -14.71 18.72 7.49
CA GLY A 169 -16.12 19.07 7.43
C GLY A 169 -16.72 19.05 6.02
N VAL A 170 -16.08 18.40 5.05
CA VAL A 170 -16.72 18.13 3.76
C VAL A 170 -17.85 17.14 3.98
N SER A 171 -19.07 17.46 3.51
CA SER A 171 -20.22 16.57 3.67
C SER A 171 -19.96 15.21 3.00
N PRO A 172 -20.30 14.08 3.64
CA PRO A 172 -20.21 12.77 3.00
C PRO A 172 -20.94 12.71 1.66
N THR A 173 -22.05 13.44 1.51
CA THR A 173 -22.83 13.53 0.25
C THR A 173 -22.14 14.38 -0.83
N ALA A 174 -21.11 15.13 -0.47
CA ALA A 174 -20.28 15.89 -1.41
C ALA A 174 -18.99 15.15 -1.81
N ILE A 175 -18.76 13.94 -1.30
CA ILE A 175 -17.62 13.10 -1.65
C ILE A 175 -18.09 12.02 -2.62
N THR A 176 -17.38 11.89 -3.74
CA THR A 176 -17.54 10.79 -4.70
C THR A 176 -16.25 9.99 -4.74
N THR A 177 -16.35 8.68 -4.50
CA THR A 177 -15.21 7.78 -4.48
C THR A 177 -14.96 7.16 -5.84
N TYR A 178 -13.69 6.92 -6.18
CA TYR A 178 -13.22 6.28 -7.40
C TYR A 178 -12.27 5.15 -7.06
N ASP A 179 -12.25 4.12 -7.88
CA ASP A 179 -11.45 2.89 -7.66
C ASP A 179 -9.99 3.01 -8.06
N GLY A 180 -9.62 4.07 -8.79
CA GLY A 180 -8.26 4.28 -9.28
C GLY A 180 -7.96 5.74 -9.63
N GLN A 181 -6.66 6.06 -9.62
CA GLN A 181 -6.12 7.38 -9.94
C GLN A 181 -6.60 7.91 -11.31
N SER A 182 -6.51 7.08 -12.37
CA SER A 182 -6.88 7.51 -13.72
C SER A 182 -8.39 7.68 -13.90
N THR A 183 -9.24 6.91 -13.19
CA THR A 183 -10.69 7.11 -13.18
C THR A 183 -11.06 8.41 -12.48
N LEU A 184 -10.42 8.68 -11.34
CA LEU A 184 -10.57 9.95 -10.62
C LEU A 184 -10.15 11.16 -11.47
N TYR A 185 -9.02 11.07 -12.17
CA TYR A 185 -8.55 12.14 -13.06
C TYR A 185 -9.55 12.42 -14.18
N ARG A 186 -10.02 11.36 -14.86
CA ARG A 186 -11.03 11.48 -15.94
C ARG A 186 -12.34 12.05 -15.45
N ALA A 187 -12.77 11.76 -14.24
CA ALA A 187 -13.99 12.32 -13.68
C ALA A 187 -13.94 13.86 -13.58
N VAL A 188 -12.76 14.42 -13.21
CA VAL A 188 -12.58 15.88 -13.25
C VAL A 188 -12.51 16.38 -14.68
N ALA A 189 -11.78 15.69 -15.57
CA ALA A 189 -11.64 16.07 -16.97
C ALA A 189 -13.00 16.12 -17.71
N ASN A 190 -13.90 15.20 -17.37
CA ASN A 190 -15.26 15.12 -17.93
C ASN A 190 -16.26 16.02 -17.22
N GLY A 191 -15.88 16.70 -16.12
CA GLY A 191 -16.79 17.55 -15.35
C GLY A 191 -17.79 16.79 -14.47
N GLU A 192 -17.57 15.50 -14.23
CA GLU A 192 -18.42 14.69 -13.32
C GLU A 192 -18.32 15.20 -11.89
N VAL A 193 -17.11 15.57 -11.47
CA VAL A 193 -16.83 16.31 -10.24
C VAL A 193 -15.98 17.54 -10.55
N PRO A 194 -16.22 18.67 -9.86
CA PRO A 194 -15.49 19.91 -10.14
C PRO A 194 -14.04 19.91 -9.64
N ALA A 195 -13.67 19.00 -8.76
CA ALA A 195 -12.32 18.86 -8.23
C ALA A 195 -12.08 17.45 -7.67
N ALA A 196 -10.83 17.04 -7.63
CA ALA A 196 -10.39 15.85 -6.92
C ALA A 196 -9.24 16.22 -5.95
N VAL A 197 -9.03 15.40 -4.92
CA VAL A 197 -7.90 15.54 -4.00
C VAL A 197 -7.15 14.20 -3.88
N LEU A 198 -5.84 14.28 -4.04
CA LEU A 198 -4.85 13.21 -3.81
C LEU A 198 -3.54 13.82 -3.34
N THR A 199 -2.52 13.01 -3.13
CA THR A 199 -1.17 13.53 -2.99
C THR A 199 -0.76 14.29 -4.25
N ARG A 200 0.02 15.35 -4.07
CA ARG A 200 0.48 16.19 -5.18
C ARG A 200 1.29 15.39 -6.20
N LEU A 201 2.12 14.46 -5.74
CA LEU A 201 2.93 13.59 -6.61
C LEU A 201 2.05 12.73 -7.52
N SER A 202 1.01 12.12 -6.98
CA SER A 202 0.05 11.30 -7.74
C SER A 202 -0.64 12.10 -8.84
N LEU A 203 -1.09 13.32 -8.51
CA LEU A 203 -1.76 14.19 -9.47
C LEU A 203 -0.82 14.72 -10.56
N LEU A 204 0.42 15.06 -10.21
CA LEU A 204 1.42 15.52 -11.18
C LEU A 204 1.84 14.42 -12.14
N ASP A 205 2.02 13.18 -11.65
CA ASP A 205 2.32 12.05 -12.53
C ASP A 205 1.16 11.82 -13.53
N GLU A 206 -0.08 11.80 -13.06
CA GLU A 206 -1.24 11.62 -13.94
C GLU A 206 -1.37 12.77 -14.94
N GLN A 207 -1.16 14.01 -14.52
CA GLN A 207 -1.19 15.18 -15.40
C GLN A 207 -0.12 15.09 -16.49
N SER A 208 1.09 14.63 -16.16
CA SER A 208 2.20 14.49 -17.13
C SER A 208 1.87 13.49 -18.25
N ARG A 209 1.05 12.49 -17.96
CA ARG A 209 0.58 11.49 -18.92
C ARG A 209 -0.63 11.93 -19.76
N ASN A 210 -1.22 13.06 -19.39
CA ASN A 210 -2.37 13.64 -20.09
C ASN A 210 -2.05 15.05 -20.62
N PRO A 211 -1.04 15.20 -21.49
CA PRO A 211 -0.65 16.51 -22.02
C PRO A 211 -1.82 17.11 -22.82
N GLY A 212 -2.08 18.40 -22.62
CA GLY A 212 -3.19 19.12 -23.28
C GLY A 212 -4.53 19.03 -22.53
N SER A 213 -4.61 18.38 -21.38
CA SER A 213 -5.77 18.50 -20.51
C SER A 213 -5.89 19.94 -20.01
N ARG A 214 -7.14 20.45 -19.92
CA ARG A 214 -7.42 21.77 -19.32
C ARG A 214 -7.60 21.65 -17.81
N LEU A 215 -6.72 20.87 -17.17
CA LEU A 215 -6.69 20.69 -15.75
C LEU A 215 -5.37 21.22 -15.20
N GLN A 216 -5.38 21.59 -13.93
CA GLN A 216 -4.17 21.94 -13.19
C GLN A 216 -4.14 21.27 -11.83
N VAL A 217 -2.95 20.99 -11.36
CA VAL A 217 -2.67 20.58 -9.98
C VAL A 217 -2.36 21.83 -9.18
N THR A 218 -3.05 22.04 -8.06
CA THR A 218 -2.81 23.19 -7.19
C THR A 218 -1.45 23.07 -6.48
N PRO A 219 -0.93 24.14 -5.88
CA PRO A 219 0.15 24.02 -4.90
C PRO A 219 -0.18 23.00 -3.82
N GLY A 220 0.86 22.34 -3.30
CA GLY A 220 0.71 21.37 -2.22
C GLY A 220 0.24 22.03 -0.92
N PHE A 221 -0.55 21.31 -0.12
CA PHE A 221 -1.01 21.77 1.20
C PHE A 221 -1.03 20.61 2.21
N ALA A 222 -0.95 20.97 3.51
CA ALA A 222 -1.15 20.03 4.59
C ALA A 222 -2.65 19.87 4.88
N PRO A 223 -3.16 18.64 5.09
CA PRO A 223 -4.58 18.42 5.40
C PRO A 223 -5.00 18.95 6.76
N SER A 224 -4.06 19.05 7.70
CA SER A 224 -4.30 19.51 9.07
C SER A 224 -3.09 20.29 9.60
N THR A 225 -3.25 20.87 10.79
CA THR A 225 -2.17 21.49 11.54
C THR A 225 -2.14 20.97 12.97
N THR A 226 -0.98 21.03 13.61
CA THR A 226 -0.82 20.77 15.04
C THR A 226 -1.59 21.83 15.84
N PRO A 227 -1.82 21.65 17.16
CA PRO A 227 -2.38 22.68 18.04
C PRO A 227 -1.59 24.00 18.04
N THR A 228 -0.30 23.95 17.68
CA THR A 228 0.59 25.13 17.55
C THR A 228 0.55 25.77 16.17
N GLY A 229 -0.21 25.19 15.21
CA GLY A 229 -0.38 25.73 13.86
C GLY A 229 0.61 25.20 12.82
N GLU A 230 1.51 24.28 13.19
CA GLU A 230 2.46 23.69 12.25
C GLU A 230 1.75 22.73 11.28
N PRO A 231 2.11 22.74 9.97
CA PRO A 231 1.52 21.84 8.99
C PRO A 231 1.79 20.36 9.33
N VAL A 232 0.77 19.51 9.24
CA VAL A 232 0.90 18.06 9.34
C VAL A 232 0.70 17.46 7.95
N TYR A 233 1.76 16.96 7.35
CA TYR A 233 1.71 16.31 6.04
C TYR A 233 1.45 14.82 6.17
N PRO A 234 0.75 14.20 5.20
CA PRO A 234 0.62 12.76 5.15
C PRO A 234 2.00 12.09 5.04
N VAL A 235 2.17 11.03 5.80
CA VAL A 235 3.41 10.23 5.85
C VAL A 235 3.08 8.82 5.37
N GLY A 236 3.75 8.38 4.33
CA GLY A 236 3.63 7.03 3.78
C GLY A 236 4.62 6.07 4.44
N ALA A 237 4.23 4.80 4.47
CA ALA A 237 5.06 3.70 4.95
C ALA A 237 4.63 2.37 4.33
N PHE A 238 5.42 1.33 4.58
CA PHE A 238 5.08 -0.06 4.26
C PHE A 238 4.18 -0.63 5.34
N ALA A 239 3.18 -1.44 4.95
CA ALA A 239 2.31 -2.09 5.91
C ALA A 239 2.56 -3.61 5.96
N PHE A 240 2.48 -4.16 7.16
CA PHE A 240 2.73 -5.56 7.49
C PHE A 240 1.60 -6.11 8.36
N ARG A 241 1.46 -7.44 8.43
CA ARG A 241 0.58 -8.04 9.42
C ARG A 241 1.09 -7.76 10.84
N PRO A 242 0.23 -7.58 11.83
CA PRO A 242 0.65 -7.32 13.20
C PRO A 242 1.57 -8.41 13.82
N ALA A 243 1.47 -9.63 13.31
CA ALA A 243 2.28 -10.77 13.77
C ALA A 243 3.70 -10.78 13.18
N ASP A 244 3.97 -10.05 12.09
CA ASP A 244 5.25 -10.08 11.36
C ASP A 244 6.29 -9.14 11.99
N THR A 245 6.41 -9.15 13.31
CA THR A 245 7.23 -8.18 14.07
C THR A 245 8.72 -8.30 13.76
N ASP A 246 9.23 -9.51 13.53
CA ASP A 246 10.61 -9.77 13.12
C ASP A 246 10.93 -9.14 11.77
N LEU A 247 10.01 -9.25 10.81
CA LEU A 247 10.13 -8.62 9.49
C LEU A 247 10.12 -7.09 9.60
N VAL A 248 9.20 -6.52 10.39
CA VAL A 248 9.12 -5.06 10.59
C VAL A 248 10.42 -4.52 11.17
N VAL A 249 10.98 -5.15 12.21
CA VAL A 249 12.22 -4.70 12.84
C VAL A 249 13.40 -4.78 11.87
N ALA A 250 13.52 -5.88 11.12
CA ALA A 250 14.57 -6.03 10.12
C ALA A 250 14.43 -5.00 8.99
N PHE A 251 13.20 -4.81 8.49
CA PHE A 251 12.88 -3.85 7.44
C PHE A 251 13.20 -2.42 7.87
N ASP A 252 12.81 -2.02 9.09
CA ASP A 252 13.07 -0.68 9.64
C ASP A 252 14.57 -0.39 9.80
N THR A 253 15.35 -1.39 10.17
CA THR A 253 16.80 -1.27 10.25
C THR A 253 17.39 -0.97 8.89
N ALA A 254 17.07 -1.79 7.88
CA ALA A 254 17.58 -1.62 6.52
C ALA A 254 17.05 -0.33 5.85
N LEU A 255 15.79 0.05 6.11
CA LEU A 255 15.23 1.34 5.62
C LEU A 255 15.94 2.54 6.27
N THR A 256 16.32 2.44 7.56
CA THR A 256 17.14 3.46 8.23
C THR A 256 18.48 3.65 7.53
N ASP A 257 19.16 2.55 7.22
CA ASP A 257 20.46 2.58 6.54
C ASP A 257 20.31 3.16 5.12
N LEU A 258 19.24 2.80 4.40
CA LEU A 258 18.94 3.35 3.08
C LEU A 258 18.72 4.86 3.13
N GLN A 259 17.95 5.36 4.12
CA GLN A 259 17.67 6.79 4.30
C GLN A 259 18.91 7.58 4.75
N THR A 260 19.65 7.09 5.74
CA THR A 260 20.80 7.80 6.31
C THR A 260 22.02 7.82 5.41
N SER A 261 22.16 6.82 4.53
CA SER A 261 23.24 6.79 3.53
C SER A 261 22.97 7.67 2.28
N GLY A 262 21.77 8.26 2.17
CA GLY A 262 21.34 9.00 0.99
C GLY A 262 20.88 8.13 -0.19
N ARG A 263 21.05 6.83 -0.13
CA ARG A 263 20.61 5.88 -1.18
C ARG A 263 19.08 5.93 -1.40
N TRP A 264 18.32 6.25 -0.36
CA TRP A 264 16.87 6.42 -0.48
C TRP A 264 16.53 7.48 -1.55
N LEU A 265 17.11 8.67 -1.45
CA LEU A 265 16.86 9.75 -2.40
C LEU A 265 17.26 9.37 -3.84
N GLU A 266 18.40 8.71 -4.02
CA GLU A 266 18.81 8.19 -5.33
C GLU A 266 17.77 7.19 -5.88
N THR A 267 17.21 6.35 -5.02
CA THR A 267 16.21 5.33 -5.35
C THR A 267 14.88 5.95 -5.79
N VAL A 268 14.41 7.03 -5.13
CA VAL A 268 13.07 7.57 -5.33
C VAL A 268 13.01 8.76 -6.31
N ARG A 269 14.15 9.40 -6.58
CA ARG A 269 14.24 10.56 -7.49
C ARG A 269 13.65 10.30 -8.88
N PRO A 270 13.80 9.12 -9.51
CA PRO A 270 13.17 8.81 -10.79
C PRO A 270 11.64 8.87 -10.78
N PHE A 271 11.03 8.82 -9.61
CA PHE A 271 9.58 8.85 -9.39
C PHE A 271 9.06 10.24 -8.98
N GLY A 272 9.91 11.28 -9.07
CA GLY A 272 9.53 12.67 -8.78
C GLY A 272 9.63 13.06 -7.31
N PHE A 273 10.24 12.21 -6.47
CA PHE A 273 10.54 12.54 -5.08
C PHE A 273 11.85 13.33 -4.97
N ASP A 274 11.95 14.17 -3.96
CA ASP A 274 13.12 14.97 -3.63
C ASP A 274 13.40 15.02 -2.12
N ASP A 275 14.30 15.90 -1.70
CA ASP A 275 14.70 16.04 -0.31
C ASP A 275 13.53 16.45 0.60
N GLU A 276 12.53 17.18 0.07
CA GLU A 276 11.35 17.63 0.83
C GLU A 276 10.42 16.44 1.18
N ASN A 277 10.55 15.33 0.47
CA ASN A 277 9.77 14.13 0.72
C ASN A 277 10.38 13.23 1.81
N LEU A 278 11.62 13.46 2.22
CA LEU A 278 12.22 12.67 3.30
C LEU A 278 11.58 13.04 4.65
N PRO A 279 11.07 12.07 5.41
CA PRO A 279 10.48 12.36 6.72
C PRO A 279 11.48 13.04 7.66
N PRO A 280 11.03 13.99 8.50
CA PRO A 280 11.90 14.64 9.48
C PRO A 280 12.58 13.62 10.40
N ALA A 281 13.85 13.89 10.73
CA ALA A 281 14.57 13.06 11.69
C ALA A 281 13.82 13.03 13.03
N GLY A 282 13.61 11.82 13.57
CA GLY A 282 12.90 11.62 14.84
C GLY A 282 11.37 11.49 14.73
N LEU A 283 10.77 11.66 13.55
CA LEU A 283 9.37 11.32 13.35
C LEU A 283 9.20 9.79 13.42
N THR A 284 8.31 9.33 14.28
CA THR A 284 8.08 7.89 14.49
C THR A 284 6.67 7.46 14.10
N THR A 285 6.54 6.22 13.70
CA THR A 285 5.24 5.59 13.43
C THR A 285 4.33 5.62 14.66
N ALA A 286 4.88 5.44 15.87
CA ALA A 286 4.10 5.50 17.10
C ALA A 286 3.43 6.87 17.30
N GLN A 287 4.12 7.98 17.00
CA GLN A 287 3.54 9.32 17.05
C GLN A 287 2.38 9.49 16.06
N LEU A 288 2.55 8.98 14.82
CA LEU A 288 1.56 9.07 13.76
C LEU A 288 0.32 8.16 14.01
N CYS A 289 0.49 7.10 14.76
CA CYS A 289 -0.61 6.20 15.14
C CYS A 289 -1.49 6.77 16.27
N THR A 290 -1.03 7.81 16.97
CA THR A 290 -1.76 8.44 18.11
C THR A 290 -2.25 9.86 17.83
N SER A 291 -1.89 10.42 16.67
CA SER A 291 -2.20 11.82 16.28
C SER A 291 -3.56 11.99 15.62
#